data_37ad35df85e097527e9c0233386856fd
#
_entry.id   37ad35df85e097527e9c0233386856fd
#
_cell.length_a   1.000
_cell.length_b   1.000
_cell.length_c   1.000
_cell.angle_alpha   90.00
_cell.angle_beta   90.00
_cell.angle_gamma   90.00
#
_symmetry.space_group_name_H-M   'P 1'
#
loop_
_entity.id
_entity.type
_entity.pdbx_description
1 polymer ?
#
loop_
_entity_poly.entity_id
_entity_poly.type
_entity_poly.pdbx_seq_one_letter_code
_entity_poly.pdbx_strand_id
1 'polypeptide(L)'
;MRFARTALAALLLSASPAALADTLIDNVRGTTIGANGQVEQFTGLLFDSAGTVKRVIRAGDKQPKARKDYQYHLDGKGRVMLPGMIDAHVHVMEMGLAALSLDLSDTTS
;
A
#
# COMPACT_ATOMS: atom_id res chain seq x y z
N MET A 1 -43.02 -48.73 20.51
CA MET A 1 -41.96 -47.79 20.89
C MET A 1 -41.27 -47.27 19.61
N ARG A 2 -41.53 -46.03 19.24
CA ARG A 2 -40.94 -45.39 18.04
C ARG A 2 -39.82 -44.51 18.51
N PHE A 3 -38.57 -44.86 18.17
CA PHE A 3 -37.42 -44.03 18.42
C PHE A 3 -37.33 -42.93 17.37
N ALA A 4 -37.56 -41.69 17.77
CA ALA A 4 -37.33 -40.52 16.95
C ALA A 4 -35.82 -40.30 16.78
N ARG A 5 -35.32 -40.41 15.55
CA ARG A 5 -33.95 -40.05 15.17
C ARG A 5 -33.90 -38.55 14.92
N THR A 6 -33.41 -37.79 15.87
CA THR A 6 -33.09 -36.38 15.71
C THR A 6 -31.81 -36.27 14.88
N ALA A 7 -31.96 -35.87 13.62
CA ALA A 7 -30.81 -35.52 12.76
C ALA A 7 -30.31 -34.12 13.16
N LEU A 8 -29.17 -34.07 13.80
CA LEU A 8 -28.44 -32.82 14.09
C LEU A 8 -27.75 -32.38 12.81
N ALA A 9 -28.35 -31.41 12.10
CA ALA A 9 -27.72 -30.78 10.95
C ALA A 9 -26.58 -29.87 11.43
N ALA A 10 -25.34 -30.32 11.30
CA ALA A 10 -24.16 -29.51 11.50
C ALA A 10 -24.06 -28.49 10.38
N LEU A 11 -24.39 -27.22 10.66
CA LEU A 11 -24.19 -26.09 9.78
C LEU A 11 -22.71 -25.78 9.73
N LEU A 12 -21.99 -26.32 8.75
CA LEU A 12 -20.61 -25.95 8.47
C LEU A 12 -20.61 -24.52 7.94
N LEU A 13 -20.35 -23.54 8.82
CA LEU A 13 -19.95 -22.21 8.40
C LEU A 13 -18.62 -22.34 7.66
N SER A 14 -18.66 -22.44 6.35
CA SER A 14 -17.50 -22.25 5.51
C SER A 14 -17.10 -20.76 5.60
N ALA A 15 -16.17 -20.44 6.50
CA ALA A 15 -15.45 -19.18 6.44
C ALA A 15 -14.68 -19.18 5.13
N SER A 16 -15.24 -18.56 4.10
CA SER A 16 -14.49 -18.26 2.88
C SER A 16 -13.27 -17.44 3.31
N PRO A 17 -12.03 -17.86 2.99
CA PRO A 17 -10.89 -16.99 3.21
C PRO A 17 -11.19 -15.69 2.48
N ALA A 18 -11.21 -14.57 3.19
CA ALA A 18 -11.31 -13.27 2.57
C ALA A 18 -10.19 -13.24 1.51
N ALA A 19 -10.56 -13.25 0.25
CA ALA A 19 -9.59 -13.16 -0.83
C ALA A 19 -8.85 -11.85 -0.61
N LEU A 20 -7.59 -11.95 -0.22
CA LEU A 20 -6.73 -10.80 0.03
C LEU A 20 -6.65 -10.03 -1.28
N ALA A 21 -7.30 -8.88 -1.31
CA ALA A 21 -7.51 -8.13 -2.53
C ALA A 21 -6.26 -7.30 -2.85
N ASP A 22 -5.68 -7.55 -4.01
CA ASP A 22 -4.56 -6.75 -4.52
C ASP A 22 -5.05 -5.36 -4.94
N THR A 23 -4.19 -4.37 -4.78
CA THR A 23 -4.44 -2.98 -5.15
C THR A 23 -3.47 -2.52 -6.23
N LEU A 24 -4.01 -1.91 -7.27
CA LEU A 24 -3.25 -1.21 -8.28
C LEU A 24 -3.27 0.29 -7.99
N ILE A 25 -2.09 0.92 -7.94
CA ILE A 25 -1.93 2.36 -8.13
C ILE A 25 -1.31 2.55 -9.51
N ASP A 26 -1.92 3.33 -10.37
CA ASP A 26 -1.35 3.67 -11.68
C ASP A 26 -1.41 5.18 -11.95
N ASN A 27 -1.04 5.58 -13.18
CA ASN A 27 -1.01 6.98 -13.60
C ASN A 27 -0.22 7.86 -12.61
N VAL A 28 0.96 7.39 -12.21
CA VAL A 28 1.92 8.11 -11.37
C VAL A 28 3.21 8.40 -12.13
N ARG A 29 3.95 9.42 -11.68
CA ARG A 29 5.35 9.65 -12.04
C ARG A 29 6.22 9.17 -10.91
N GLY A 30 6.47 7.87 -10.91
CA GLY A 30 7.22 7.20 -9.86
C GLY A 30 8.71 7.24 -10.12
N THR A 31 9.51 7.40 -9.05
CA THR A 31 10.97 7.29 -9.07
C THR A 31 11.43 6.47 -7.89
N THR A 32 12.33 5.53 -8.12
CA THR A 32 12.94 4.70 -7.08
C THR A 32 14.39 4.43 -7.40
N ILE A 33 15.10 3.79 -6.48
CA ILE A 33 16.45 3.27 -6.71
C ILE A 33 16.33 1.77 -6.97
N GLY A 34 16.80 1.33 -8.13
CA GLY A 34 16.85 -0.07 -8.50
C GLY A 34 17.91 -0.85 -7.73
N ALA A 35 17.87 -2.16 -7.81
CA ALA A 35 18.84 -3.04 -7.15
C ALA A 35 20.31 -2.80 -7.58
N ASN A 36 20.49 -2.22 -8.76
CA ASN A 36 21.80 -1.82 -9.31
C ASN A 36 22.26 -0.45 -8.84
N GLY A 37 21.52 0.22 -7.92
CA GLY A 37 21.79 1.56 -7.43
C GLY A 37 21.44 2.69 -8.41
N GLN A 38 20.83 2.39 -9.54
CA GLN A 38 20.44 3.40 -10.52
C GLN A 38 19.03 3.91 -10.26
N VAL A 39 18.78 5.16 -10.64
CA VAL A 39 17.46 5.76 -10.59
C VAL A 39 16.57 5.10 -11.66
N GLU A 40 15.44 4.56 -11.24
CA GLU A 40 14.44 3.96 -12.11
C GLU A 40 13.12 4.74 -12.07
N GLN A 41 12.45 4.82 -13.23
CA GLN A 41 11.13 5.42 -13.37
C GLN A 41 10.06 4.34 -13.43
N PHE A 42 8.89 4.59 -12.81
CA PHE A 42 7.75 3.72 -12.91
C PHE A 42 6.43 4.50 -13.03
N THR A 43 5.40 3.86 -13.53
CA THR A 43 4.08 4.46 -13.80
C THR A 43 2.98 3.88 -12.92
N GLY A 44 3.28 2.81 -12.18
CA GLY A 44 2.33 2.19 -11.27
C GLY A 44 2.95 1.13 -10.38
N LEU A 45 2.20 0.75 -9.34
CA LEU A 45 2.53 -0.30 -8.39
C LEU A 45 1.34 -1.23 -8.19
N LEU A 46 1.59 -2.52 -8.17
CA LEU A 46 0.65 -3.54 -7.72
C LEU A 46 1.14 -4.09 -6.38
N PHE A 47 0.31 -4.06 -5.37
CA PHE A 47 0.64 -4.58 -4.04
C PHE A 47 -0.52 -5.37 -3.44
N ASP A 48 -0.18 -6.28 -2.53
CA ASP A 48 -1.15 -7.11 -1.84
C ASP A 48 -1.77 -6.39 -0.63
N SER A 49 -2.72 -7.05 0.02
CA SER A 49 -3.41 -6.54 1.20
C SER A 49 -2.50 -6.39 2.42
N ALA A 50 -1.32 -7.01 2.43
CA ALA A 50 -0.31 -6.83 3.47
C ALA A 50 0.59 -5.61 3.20
N GLY A 51 0.40 -4.93 2.06
CA GLY A 51 1.21 -3.79 1.65
C GLY A 51 2.51 -4.18 0.95
N THR A 52 2.71 -5.46 0.60
CA THR A 52 3.90 -5.90 -0.12
C THR A 52 3.78 -5.59 -1.60
N VAL A 53 4.79 -4.93 -2.16
CA VAL A 53 4.84 -4.64 -3.60
C VAL A 53 5.08 -5.94 -4.37
N LYS A 54 4.08 -6.35 -5.15
CA LYS A 54 4.14 -7.54 -6.01
C LYS A 54 4.76 -7.23 -7.38
N ARG A 55 4.51 -6.02 -7.88
CA ARG A 55 5.01 -5.62 -9.18
C ARG A 55 5.16 -4.11 -9.30
N VAL A 56 6.29 -3.67 -9.83
CA VAL A 56 6.52 -2.30 -10.29
C VAL A 56 6.20 -2.26 -11.79
N ILE A 57 5.35 -1.33 -12.21
CA ILE A 57 4.89 -1.19 -13.59
C ILE A 57 5.64 -0.03 -14.22
N ARG A 58 6.33 -0.28 -15.32
CA ARG A 58 7.11 0.72 -16.07
C ARG A 58 6.38 1.12 -17.34
N ALA A 59 6.83 2.20 -17.97
CA ALA A 59 6.33 2.60 -19.28
C ALA A 59 6.56 1.46 -20.30
N GLY A 60 5.50 1.09 -21.03
CA GLY A 60 5.54 -0.02 -22.00
C GLY A 60 5.23 -1.40 -21.42
N ASP A 61 5.16 -1.56 -20.10
CA ASP A 61 4.77 -2.83 -19.49
C ASP A 61 3.30 -3.18 -19.78
N LYS A 62 3.02 -4.49 -19.84
CA LYS A 62 1.65 -4.98 -19.92
C LYS A 62 0.90 -4.60 -18.66
N GLN A 63 -0.20 -3.87 -18.82
CA GLN A 63 -1.02 -3.42 -17.71
C GLN A 63 -1.73 -4.58 -16.99
N PRO A 64 -1.84 -4.54 -15.66
CA PRO A 64 -2.67 -5.46 -14.88
C PRO A 64 -4.14 -5.36 -15.29
N LYS A 65 -4.86 -6.49 -15.20
CA LYS A 65 -6.28 -6.56 -15.55
C LYS A 65 -7.14 -6.53 -14.30
N ALA A 66 -8.14 -5.64 -14.29
CA ALA A 66 -9.13 -5.55 -13.24
C ALA A 66 -9.79 -6.91 -12.96
N ARG A 67 -10.12 -7.19 -11.71
CA ARG A 67 -10.73 -8.43 -11.19
C ARG A 67 -9.87 -9.70 -11.34
N LYS A 68 -8.87 -9.70 -12.21
CA LYS A 68 -7.93 -10.81 -12.35
C LYS A 68 -6.66 -10.59 -11.53
N ASP A 69 -6.04 -9.42 -11.71
CA ASP A 69 -4.75 -9.11 -11.12
C ASP A 69 -4.89 -8.16 -9.91
N TYR A 70 -6.01 -7.42 -9.81
CA TYR A 70 -6.32 -6.55 -8.67
C TYR A 70 -7.84 -6.35 -8.49
N GLN A 71 -8.27 -5.97 -7.30
CA GLN A 71 -9.66 -5.65 -6.93
C GLN A 71 -9.85 -4.15 -6.67
N TYR A 72 -8.82 -3.50 -6.12
CA TYR A 72 -8.84 -2.06 -5.85
C TYR A 72 -7.94 -1.30 -6.81
N HIS A 73 -8.39 -0.11 -7.19
CA HIS A 73 -7.67 0.76 -8.11
C HIS A 73 -7.65 2.18 -7.59
N LEU A 74 -6.46 2.79 -7.59
CA LEU A 74 -6.23 4.19 -7.28
C LEU A 74 -5.53 4.86 -8.45
N ASP A 75 -6.21 5.80 -9.09
CA ASP A 75 -5.61 6.67 -10.10
C ASP A 75 -4.75 7.76 -9.43
N GLY A 76 -3.46 7.72 -9.68
CA GLY A 76 -2.50 8.70 -9.16
C GLY A 76 -2.59 10.08 -9.78
N LYS A 77 -3.36 10.25 -10.88
CA LYS A 77 -3.60 11.54 -11.56
C LYS A 77 -2.32 12.28 -11.96
N GLY A 78 -1.30 11.53 -12.37
CA GLY A 78 0.00 12.09 -12.77
C GLY A 78 0.84 12.64 -11.61
N ARG A 79 0.47 12.36 -10.35
CA ARG A 79 1.25 12.81 -9.19
C ARG A 79 2.60 12.12 -9.10
N VAL A 80 3.54 12.81 -8.44
CA VAL A 80 4.84 12.22 -8.13
C VAL A 80 4.68 11.17 -7.02
N MET A 81 5.37 10.04 -7.18
CA MET A 81 5.44 8.97 -6.20
C MET A 81 6.91 8.62 -5.93
N LEU A 82 7.30 8.64 -4.67
CA LEU A 82 8.63 8.29 -4.20
C LEU A 82 8.51 7.24 -3.09
N PRO A 83 9.54 6.42 -2.85
CA PRO A 83 9.64 5.65 -1.63
C PRO A 83 9.56 6.54 -0.41
N GLY A 84 8.94 6.06 0.67
CA GLY A 84 8.93 6.76 1.94
C GLY A 84 10.35 7.00 2.46
N MET A 85 10.57 8.11 3.12
CA MET A 85 11.85 8.41 3.75
C MET A 85 12.00 7.57 5.02
N ILE A 86 13.20 7.01 5.22
CA ILE A 86 13.59 6.34 6.45
C ILE A 86 14.67 7.21 7.09
N ASP A 87 14.35 7.80 8.24
CA ASP A 87 15.32 8.56 9.02
C ASP A 87 15.93 7.63 10.08
N ALA A 88 17.21 7.32 9.91
CA ALA A 88 17.96 6.46 10.83
C ALA A 88 18.39 7.17 12.10
N HIS A 89 18.29 8.50 12.16
CA HIS A 89 18.65 9.32 13.32
C HIS A 89 17.73 10.53 13.41
N VAL A 90 16.69 10.44 14.25
CA VAL A 90 15.70 11.50 14.43
C VAL A 90 15.50 11.84 15.90
N HIS A 91 15.48 13.13 16.20
CA HIS A 91 15.18 13.66 17.53
C HIS A 91 13.69 14.00 17.65
N VAL A 92 12.83 12.97 17.73
CA VAL A 92 11.37 13.13 17.71
C VAL A 92 10.86 14.07 18.81
N MET A 93 11.46 14.01 20.02
CA MET A 93 11.08 14.88 21.13
C MET A 93 11.40 16.34 20.83
N GLU A 94 12.58 16.61 20.28
CA GLU A 94 12.99 17.96 19.90
C GLU A 94 12.14 18.52 18.77
N MET A 95 11.84 17.72 17.75
CA MET A 95 10.94 18.11 16.66
C MET A 95 9.53 18.39 17.17
N GLY A 96 8.99 17.57 18.10
CA GLY A 96 7.69 17.77 18.71
C GLY A 96 7.65 19.06 19.54
N LEU A 97 8.67 19.33 20.34
CA LEU A 97 8.79 20.57 21.09
C LEU A 97 8.91 21.79 20.18
N ALA A 98 9.72 21.70 19.13
CA ALA A 98 9.86 22.78 18.14
C ALA A 98 8.53 23.10 17.45
N ALA A 99 7.74 22.07 17.10
CA ALA A 99 6.42 22.25 16.48
C ALA A 99 5.37 22.90 17.42
N LEU A 100 5.56 22.77 18.74
CA LEU A 100 4.68 23.37 19.77
C LEU A 100 5.21 24.71 20.28
N SER A 101 6.45 25.09 19.93
CA SER A 101 7.09 26.31 20.37
C SER A 101 6.86 27.45 19.37
N LEU A 102 7.02 28.67 19.86
CA LEU A 102 7.03 29.84 18.99
C LEU A 102 8.27 29.80 18.10
N ASP A 103 8.07 29.81 16.79
CA ASP A 103 9.17 29.89 15.82
C ASP A 103 9.71 31.34 15.75
N LEU A 104 10.93 31.53 16.16
CA LEU A 104 11.62 32.82 16.17
C LEU A 104 12.68 32.93 15.07
N SER A 105 12.72 31.99 14.12
CA SER A 105 13.74 31.95 13.06
C SER A 105 13.72 33.20 12.16
N ASP A 106 12.56 33.83 12.00
CA ASP A 106 12.39 35.04 11.18
C ASP A 106 12.44 36.36 12.00
N THR A 107 12.74 36.29 13.32
CA THR A 107 12.85 37.49 14.13
C THR A 107 14.24 38.16 13.97
N THR A 108 14.22 39.43 13.62
CA THR A 108 15.42 40.30 13.64
C THR A 108 15.44 41.07 14.93
N SER A 109 16.59 41.05 15.63
CA SER A 109 16.86 41.87 16.81
C SER A 109 17.19 43.31 16.43
#